data_f7cea7512e23f3e020a5ac53dc240ac1
#
_entry.id   f7cea7512e23f3e020a5ac53dc240ac1
#
_cell.length_a   1.000
_cell.length_b   1.000
_cell.length_c   1.000
_cell.angle_alpha   90.00
_cell.angle_beta   90.00
_cell.angle_gamma   90.00
#
_symmetry.space_group_name_H-M   'P 1'
#
loop_
_entity.id
_entity.type
_entity.pdbx_description
1 polymer ?
#
loop_
_entity_poly.entity_id
_entity_poly.type
_entity_poly.pdbx_seq_one_letter_code
_entity_poly.pdbx_strand_id
1 'polypeptide(L)'
;MSFFSLNTWLSVVSKYSIVFSLLILTNACNSGSQAQSENTESEAQTQVEQPKQVVALGKLIPKGEVIKLSVANAEDSRVNQILVEEGDRVEKNEVIAILQGIDRRERDLEEAQKAVELARAKLEQTRAGETKQAELAAQRANISRLESQLRNETVEKQAAIASAEAQLKQANLTYDRNQTLQQQGAVSTEVFDRAREQLDMAQATLNERKAQLNNTQQTLEQEINQEKENLARLQEIRPVDVKVVEIELERAIIAVEQRKADLEDTKVKVPISGQILRINTRVGEQVNTQQGIVELGRTDQMYAVAEVYETDIGQVRIGQPATISSEYGGFAGKLKGTVEHLGLQVGAKQLSESSQDPTQDENSRIVEVKIRIDPEDSKKVAGLTNMKVRVEIDN
;
A
#
# COMPACT_ATOMS: atom_id res chain seq x y z
N MET A 1 -21.50 -25.78 16.62
CA MET A 1 -22.05 -25.99 17.97
C MET A 1 -22.16 -24.66 18.65
N SER A 2 -23.39 -24.32 18.94
CA SER A 2 -23.96 -23.37 19.93
C SER A 2 -23.72 -21.89 19.65
N PHE A 3 -24.67 -21.11 19.15
CA PHE A 3 -26.04 -20.71 19.54
C PHE A 3 -26.04 -19.73 20.72
N PHE A 4 -26.92 -18.72 20.54
CA PHE A 4 -27.54 -17.79 21.51
C PHE A 4 -26.90 -16.38 21.57
N SER A 5 -27.59 -15.25 21.53
CA SER A 5 -29.08 -15.03 21.46
C SER A 5 -29.27 -13.51 21.27
N LEU A 6 -30.27 -13.15 20.48
CA LEU A 6 -31.00 -11.88 20.49
C LEU A 6 -31.49 -11.55 21.91
N ASN A 7 -31.54 -10.25 22.27
CA ASN A 7 -32.70 -9.75 23.01
C ASN A 7 -32.94 -8.25 22.77
N THR A 8 -34.02 -8.03 22.15
CA THR A 8 -34.95 -6.90 22.09
C THR A 8 -35.26 -6.31 23.46
N TRP A 9 -35.35 -4.97 23.53
CA TRP A 9 -36.31 -4.35 24.46
C TRP A 9 -37.05 -3.20 23.79
N LEU A 10 -38.33 -3.45 23.56
CA LEU A 10 -39.37 -2.53 23.15
C LEU A 10 -40.08 -1.99 24.41
N SER A 11 -40.59 -0.77 24.22
CA SER A 11 -41.79 -0.20 24.87
C SER A 11 -41.74 0.23 26.32
N VAL A 12 -42.10 1.49 26.56
CA VAL A 12 -43.34 1.82 27.29
C VAL A 12 -43.85 3.20 26.88
N VAL A 13 -45.06 3.16 26.36
CA VAL A 13 -45.98 4.28 26.15
C VAL A 13 -46.62 4.58 27.49
N SER A 14 -46.82 5.83 27.89
CA SER A 14 -47.93 6.20 28.79
C SER A 14 -48.38 7.64 28.53
N LYS A 15 -49.62 7.67 28.12
CA LYS A 15 -50.55 8.79 28.00
C LYS A 15 -50.78 9.45 29.37
N TYR A 16 -50.95 10.77 29.37
CA TYR A 16 -52.00 11.41 30.17
C TYR A 16 -52.49 12.70 29.46
N SER A 17 -53.75 12.61 29.03
CA SER A 17 -54.64 13.69 28.67
C SER A 17 -55.36 14.14 29.94
N ILE A 18 -55.48 15.43 30.21
CA ILE A 18 -56.62 15.99 30.95
C ILE A 18 -56.87 17.42 30.47
N VAL A 19 -58.11 17.61 30.11
CA VAL A 19 -58.91 18.76 29.69
C VAL A 19 -59.31 19.59 30.90
N PHE A 20 -59.46 20.91 30.78
CA PHE A 20 -60.53 21.71 31.39
C PHE A 20 -60.27 23.19 31.11
N SER A 21 -61.03 23.84 30.27
CA SER A 21 -62.31 24.59 30.42
C SER A 21 -62.07 26.07 30.82
N LEU A 22 -62.30 26.92 29.88
CA LEU A 22 -63.38 27.93 29.71
C LEU A 22 -63.70 28.79 30.94
N LEU A 23 -63.50 30.11 30.82
CA LEU A 23 -64.53 31.07 31.26
C LEU A 23 -64.26 32.49 30.70
N ILE A 24 -65.26 33.02 30.08
CA ILE A 24 -65.68 34.26 29.51
C ILE A 24 -65.88 35.33 30.60
N LEU A 25 -65.68 36.61 30.23
CA LEU A 25 -66.58 37.77 30.47
C LEU A 25 -65.80 39.08 30.39
N THR A 26 -65.98 39.86 29.33
CA THR A 26 -66.85 41.05 29.12
C THR A 26 -66.65 42.21 30.07
N ASN A 27 -66.37 43.37 29.55
CA ASN A 27 -67.07 44.66 29.45
C ASN A 27 -66.08 45.78 29.29
N ALA A 28 -66.16 46.57 28.30
CA ALA A 28 -67.09 47.58 27.81
C ALA A 28 -66.79 48.98 28.32
N CYS A 29 -66.64 49.86 27.33
CA CYS A 29 -67.04 51.28 27.28
C CYS A 29 -66.39 52.29 28.22
N ASN A 30 -65.81 53.36 27.71
CA ASN A 30 -66.61 54.55 27.31
C ASN A 30 -65.68 55.68 26.88
N SER A 31 -66.04 56.31 25.76
CA SER A 31 -66.16 57.75 25.39
C SER A 31 -65.17 58.74 26.04
N GLY A 32 -64.47 59.57 25.32
CA GLY A 32 -64.95 60.50 24.37
C GLY A 32 -64.25 61.84 24.55
N SER A 33 -64.16 62.60 23.53
CA SER A 33 -64.06 64.03 23.41
C SER A 33 -62.79 64.56 22.75
N GLN A 34 -62.92 64.88 21.47
CA GLN A 34 -62.79 66.16 20.78
C GLN A 34 -61.81 67.15 21.40
N ALA A 35 -60.89 67.63 20.66
CA ALA A 35 -60.82 68.68 19.67
C ALA A 35 -59.51 69.45 19.68
N GLN A 36 -59.14 69.79 18.58
CA GLN A 36 -58.60 71.06 18.08
C GLN A 36 -57.13 71.05 17.63
N SER A 37 -57.03 71.26 16.37
CA SER A 37 -55.95 71.70 15.49
C SER A 37 -55.21 72.90 16.03
N GLU A 38 -53.86 72.85 15.83
CA GLU A 38 -53.12 74.02 15.38
C GLU A 38 -51.90 73.58 14.59
N ASN A 39 -51.79 74.21 13.41
CA ASN A 39 -50.68 74.19 12.49
C ASN A 39 -49.40 74.68 13.15
N THR A 40 -48.33 73.95 12.94
CA THR A 40 -46.99 74.56 12.93
C THR A 40 -46.13 73.91 11.87
N GLU A 41 -45.54 74.72 11.06
CA GLU A 41 -44.69 74.45 9.88
C GLU A 41 -43.68 73.32 10.04
N SER A 42 -43.66 72.48 9.03
CA SER A 42 -42.68 71.46 8.79
C SER A 42 -41.35 72.08 8.41
N GLU A 43 -40.38 72.10 9.28
CA GLU A 43 -38.97 72.07 8.88
C GLU A 43 -38.64 70.68 8.34
N ALA A 44 -38.46 70.63 7.04
CA ALA A 44 -37.94 69.50 6.33
C ALA A 44 -36.49 69.25 6.82
N GLN A 45 -36.36 68.38 7.85
CA GLN A 45 -35.09 67.74 8.14
C GLN A 45 -34.82 66.80 6.97
N THR A 46 -33.89 67.17 6.11
CA THR A 46 -33.23 66.30 5.16
C THR A 46 -32.52 65.21 6.00
N GLN A 47 -33.19 64.06 6.23
CA GLN A 47 -32.53 62.87 6.67
C GLN A 47 -31.54 62.52 5.57
N VAL A 48 -30.25 62.79 5.79
CA VAL A 48 -29.16 62.13 5.08
C VAL A 48 -29.35 60.66 5.38
N GLU A 49 -29.86 59.90 4.43
CA GLU A 49 -29.83 58.46 4.44
C GLU A 49 -28.37 58.08 4.58
N GLN A 50 -27.95 57.75 5.82
CA GLN A 50 -26.66 57.09 6.04
C GLN A 50 -26.72 55.77 5.26
N PRO A 51 -25.73 55.47 4.43
CA PRO A 51 -25.70 54.19 3.74
C PRO A 51 -25.86 53.07 4.79
N LYS A 52 -26.87 52.24 4.58
CA LYS A 52 -27.10 51.08 5.46
C LYS A 52 -25.91 50.13 5.36
N GLN A 53 -24.96 50.29 6.27
CA GLN A 53 -23.83 49.36 6.40
C GLN A 53 -24.24 48.17 7.25
N VAL A 54 -23.87 46.98 6.81
CA VAL A 54 -24.01 45.74 7.61
C VAL A 54 -22.75 45.62 8.47
N VAL A 55 -22.93 45.69 9.80
CA VAL A 55 -21.83 45.57 10.77
C VAL A 55 -21.91 44.19 11.44
N ALA A 56 -20.80 43.44 11.38
CA ALA A 56 -20.71 42.11 11.97
C ALA A 56 -19.38 41.90 12.71
N LEU A 57 -19.39 41.07 13.73
CA LEU A 57 -18.17 40.57 14.33
C LEU A 57 -17.60 39.46 13.44
N GLY A 58 -16.28 39.38 13.40
CA GLY A 58 -15.59 38.38 12.62
C GLY A 58 -14.28 37.97 13.24
N LYS A 59 -13.60 37.03 12.59
CA LYS A 59 -12.23 36.60 12.92
C LYS A 59 -11.36 36.56 11.68
N LEU A 60 -10.07 36.84 11.86
CA LEU A 60 -9.09 36.72 10.80
C LEU A 60 -8.69 35.23 10.63
N ILE A 61 -8.67 34.74 9.40
CA ILE A 61 -8.19 33.39 9.06
C ILE A 61 -7.27 33.44 7.84
N PRO A 62 -6.30 32.51 7.74
CA PRO A 62 -5.51 32.37 6.53
C PRO A 62 -6.34 31.72 5.42
N LYS A 63 -5.91 31.86 4.18
CA LYS A 63 -6.54 31.23 3.01
C LYS A 63 -6.61 29.71 3.18
N GLY A 64 -7.82 29.15 3.10
CA GLY A 64 -8.06 27.72 3.24
C GLY A 64 -8.10 27.24 4.69
N GLU A 65 -8.23 28.16 5.65
CA GLU A 65 -8.27 27.92 7.09
C GLU A 65 -6.94 27.35 7.65
N VAL A 66 -6.92 27.05 8.95
CA VAL A 66 -5.75 26.45 9.64
C VAL A 66 -5.79 24.96 9.49
N ILE A 67 -4.71 24.39 8.97
CA ILE A 67 -4.55 22.95 8.81
C ILE A 67 -3.77 22.42 10.02
N LYS A 68 -4.36 21.49 10.74
CA LYS A 68 -3.69 20.75 11.81
C LYS A 68 -3.02 19.53 11.21
N LEU A 69 -1.69 19.53 11.19
CA LEU A 69 -0.91 18.41 10.68
C LEU A 69 -0.77 17.35 11.74
N SER A 70 -1.34 16.18 11.47
CA SER A 70 -1.24 15.00 12.31
C SER A 70 -0.71 13.81 11.50
N VAL A 71 -0.50 12.68 12.15
CA VAL A 71 -0.02 11.42 11.54
C VAL A 71 -1.10 10.36 11.63
N ALA A 72 -1.06 9.38 10.72
CA ALA A 72 -2.09 8.35 10.62
C ALA A 72 -2.27 7.55 11.92
N ASN A 73 -1.17 7.25 12.63
CA ASN A 73 -1.17 6.49 13.90
C ASN A 73 -0.71 7.37 15.05
N ALA A 74 -1.36 8.53 15.25
CA ALA A 74 -0.97 9.53 16.23
C ALA A 74 -0.89 8.97 17.66
N GLU A 75 -1.82 8.08 18.04
CA GLU A 75 -1.88 7.50 19.39
C GLU A 75 -0.65 6.66 19.76
N ASP A 76 0.00 6.04 18.78
CA ASP A 76 1.21 5.24 18.97
C ASP A 76 2.50 5.99 18.58
N SER A 77 2.35 7.22 18.07
CA SER A 77 3.46 8.00 17.54
C SER A 77 3.98 9.01 18.55
N ARG A 78 5.29 9.01 18.80
CA ARG A 78 6.00 10.04 19.58
C ARG A 78 6.89 10.85 18.66
N VAL A 79 6.98 12.14 18.94
CA VAL A 79 7.89 13.03 18.20
C VAL A 79 9.31 12.84 18.70
N ASN A 80 10.22 12.49 17.79
CA ASN A 80 11.66 12.37 18.09
C ASN A 80 12.39 13.72 17.91
N GLN A 81 12.03 14.44 16.83
CA GLN A 81 12.64 15.72 16.51
C GLN A 81 11.63 16.61 15.77
N ILE A 82 11.69 17.92 16.05
CA ILE A 82 10.96 18.95 15.30
C ILE A 82 12.02 19.78 14.57
N LEU A 83 11.81 19.98 13.26
CA LEU A 83 12.78 20.61 12.36
C LEU A 83 12.43 22.06 12.02
N VAL A 84 11.31 22.57 12.55
CA VAL A 84 10.79 23.90 12.25
C VAL A 84 10.45 24.66 13.55
N GLU A 85 10.37 25.97 13.44
CA GLU A 85 9.94 26.87 14.52
C GLU A 85 8.62 27.57 14.19
N GLU A 86 7.96 28.13 15.20
CA GLU A 86 6.76 28.94 15.00
C GLU A 86 7.12 30.19 14.19
N GLY A 87 6.37 30.44 13.12
CA GLY A 87 6.63 31.53 12.21
C GLY A 87 7.39 31.15 10.94
N ASP A 88 7.99 29.96 10.87
CA ASP A 88 8.73 29.50 9.71
C ASP A 88 7.82 29.31 8.48
N ARG A 89 8.37 29.62 7.32
CA ARG A 89 7.73 29.33 6.03
C ARG A 89 8.23 27.98 5.52
N VAL A 90 7.30 27.13 5.17
CA VAL A 90 7.56 25.76 4.72
C VAL A 90 6.97 25.51 3.34
N GLU A 91 7.65 24.67 2.56
CA GLU A 91 7.23 24.28 1.23
C GLU A 91 6.46 22.95 1.25
N LYS A 92 5.72 22.69 0.19
CA LYS A 92 5.03 21.40 0.02
C LYS A 92 6.04 20.25 0.02
N ASN A 93 5.75 19.17 0.75
CA ASN A 93 6.56 17.97 0.96
C ASN A 93 7.83 18.19 1.82
N GLU A 94 8.03 19.37 2.41
CA GLU A 94 9.08 19.57 3.38
C GLU A 94 8.83 18.76 4.66
N VAL A 95 9.90 18.20 5.23
CA VAL A 95 9.84 17.41 6.47
C VAL A 95 9.93 18.35 7.65
N ILE A 96 8.91 18.40 8.50
CA ILE A 96 8.81 19.31 9.65
C ILE A 96 9.05 18.62 10.98
N ALA A 97 8.83 17.31 11.04
CA ALA A 97 9.10 16.53 12.24
C ALA A 97 9.47 15.10 11.89
N ILE A 98 10.22 14.46 12.77
CA ILE A 98 10.63 13.07 12.69
C ILE A 98 10.02 12.34 13.88
N LEU A 99 9.38 11.22 13.63
CA LEU A 99 8.79 10.37 14.65
C LEU A 99 9.83 9.39 15.22
N GLN A 100 9.56 8.90 16.42
CA GLN A 100 10.36 7.87 17.06
C GLN A 100 10.38 6.57 16.26
N GLY A 101 11.55 5.91 16.22
CA GLY A 101 11.70 4.63 15.52
C GLY A 101 12.27 4.72 14.10
N ILE A 102 12.66 5.90 13.63
CA ILE A 102 13.26 6.09 12.30
C ILE A 102 14.48 5.17 12.11
N ASP A 103 15.41 5.10 13.08
CA ASP A 103 16.60 4.26 13.00
C ASP A 103 16.28 2.76 12.88
N ARG A 104 15.16 2.35 13.47
CA ARG A 104 14.67 0.97 13.32
C ARG A 104 14.13 0.73 11.92
N ARG A 105 13.34 1.68 11.39
CA ARG A 105 12.78 1.57 10.03
C ARG A 105 13.87 1.60 8.95
N GLU A 106 14.94 2.36 9.18
CA GLU A 106 16.11 2.37 8.29
C GLU A 106 16.79 0.99 8.25
N ARG A 107 16.99 0.35 9.41
CA ARG A 107 17.53 -1.00 9.47
C ARG A 107 16.59 -2.04 8.83
N ASP A 108 15.29 -1.94 9.08
CA ASP A 108 14.30 -2.82 8.48
C ASP A 108 14.32 -2.70 6.93
N LEU A 109 14.52 -1.49 6.40
CA LEU A 109 14.69 -1.25 4.97
C LEU A 109 15.99 -1.84 4.43
N GLU A 110 17.10 -1.66 5.14
CA GLU A 110 18.39 -2.25 4.76
C GLU A 110 18.32 -3.78 4.73
N GLU A 111 17.69 -4.41 5.73
CA GLU A 111 17.46 -5.85 5.77
C GLU A 111 16.65 -6.33 4.56
N ALA A 112 15.56 -5.64 4.22
CA ALA A 112 14.74 -5.97 3.05
C ALA A 112 15.53 -5.80 1.73
N GLN A 113 16.41 -4.81 1.62
CA GLN A 113 17.29 -4.65 0.47
C GLN A 113 18.28 -5.81 0.33
N LYS A 114 18.86 -6.28 1.44
CA LYS A 114 19.73 -7.46 1.46
C LYS A 114 18.98 -8.74 1.07
N ALA A 115 17.71 -8.85 1.44
CA ALA A 115 16.86 -9.97 1.00
C ALA A 115 16.65 -9.97 -0.52
N VAL A 116 16.52 -8.80 -1.16
CA VAL A 116 16.46 -8.69 -2.63
C VAL A 116 17.78 -9.11 -3.27
N GLU A 117 18.92 -8.69 -2.74
CA GLU A 117 20.24 -9.11 -3.24
C GLU A 117 20.40 -10.64 -3.18
N LEU A 118 20.01 -11.25 -2.06
CA LEU A 118 20.03 -12.70 -1.87
C LEU A 118 19.11 -13.42 -2.87
N ALA A 119 17.88 -12.93 -3.05
CA ALA A 119 16.94 -13.51 -3.99
C ALA A 119 17.41 -13.41 -5.45
N ARG A 120 18.09 -12.32 -5.82
CA ARG A 120 18.74 -12.17 -7.14
C ARG A 120 19.85 -13.16 -7.36
N ALA A 121 20.75 -13.32 -6.38
CA ALA A 121 21.83 -14.28 -6.45
C ALA A 121 21.29 -15.72 -6.58
N LYS A 122 20.22 -16.05 -5.85
CA LYS A 122 19.54 -17.34 -5.95
C LYS A 122 18.92 -17.57 -7.34
N LEU A 123 18.33 -16.53 -7.94
CA LEU A 123 17.79 -16.61 -9.30
C LEU A 123 18.91 -16.86 -10.32
N GLU A 124 20.01 -16.16 -10.24
CA GLU A 124 21.18 -16.37 -11.09
C GLU A 124 21.75 -17.77 -10.95
N GLN A 125 21.91 -18.25 -9.71
CA GLN A 125 22.35 -19.61 -9.43
C GLN A 125 21.41 -20.66 -10.04
N THR A 126 20.09 -20.45 -9.91
CA THR A 126 19.09 -21.37 -10.48
C THR A 126 19.13 -21.35 -12.00
N ARG A 127 19.28 -20.17 -12.62
CA ARG A 127 19.40 -20.03 -14.09
C ARG A 127 20.71 -20.64 -14.63
N ALA A 128 21.81 -20.44 -13.90
CA ALA A 128 23.11 -21.01 -14.28
C ALA A 128 23.17 -22.53 -14.09
N GLY A 129 22.26 -23.12 -13.30
CA GLY A 129 22.25 -24.56 -13.03
C GLY A 129 23.49 -25.07 -12.28
N GLU A 130 24.25 -24.20 -11.62
CA GLU A 130 25.56 -24.53 -11.00
C GLU A 130 25.47 -25.66 -9.98
N THR A 131 24.39 -25.74 -9.22
CA THR A 131 24.16 -26.80 -8.22
C THR A 131 24.09 -28.18 -8.85
N LYS A 132 23.70 -28.28 -10.13
CA LYS A 132 23.57 -29.57 -10.87
C LYS A 132 24.84 -29.97 -11.63
N GLN A 133 25.81 -29.08 -11.80
CA GLN A 133 27.00 -29.39 -12.62
C GLN A 133 27.82 -30.54 -12.08
N ALA A 134 28.00 -30.62 -10.77
CA ALA A 134 28.70 -31.76 -10.12
C ALA A 134 27.94 -33.06 -10.31
N GLU A 135 26.60 -33.05 -10.15
CA GLU A 135 25.76 -34.22 -10.39
C GLU A 135 25.77 -34.65 -11.86
N LEU A 136 25.73 -33.71 -12.79
CA LEU A 136 25.83 -33.98 -14.23
C LEU A 136 27.21 -34.56 -14.58
N ALA A 137 28.29 -34.10 -13.99
CA ALA A 137 29.63 -34.65 -14.20
C ALA A 137 29.74 -36.07 -13.68
N ALA A 138 29.20 -36.34 -12.47
CA ALA A 138 29.18 -37.68 -11.90
C ALA A 138 28.34 -38.66 -12.74
N GLN A 139 27.19 -38.22 -13.25
CA GLN A 139 26.32 -39.02 -14.11
C GLN A 139 26.99 -39.38 -15.45
N ARG A 140 27.66 -38.37 -16.09
CA ARG A 140 28.45 -38.61 -17.31
C ARG A 140 29.58 -39.57 -17.08
N ALA A 141 30.28 -39.50 -15.94
CA ALA A 141 31.32 -40.42 -15.58
C ALA A 141 30.80 -41.85 -15.40
N ASN A 142 29.60 -42.01 -14.80
CA ASN A 142 28.94 -43.31 -14.66
C ASN A 142 28.60 -43.93 -16.02
N ILE A 143 28.02 -43.14 -16.95
CA ILE A 143 27.74 -43.61 -18.32
C ILE A 143 29.02 -44.02 -19.02
N SER A 144 30.09 -43.24 -18.94
CA SER A 144 31.40 -43.56 -19.54
C SER A 144 32.00 -44.85 -18.98
N ARG A 145 31.84 -45.11 -17.68
CA ARG A 145 32.25 -46.36 -17.02
C ARG A 145 31.48 -47.56 -17.61
N LEU A 146 30.16 -47.46 -17.71
CA LEU A 146 29.30 -48.52 -18.29
C LEU A 146 29.61 -48.77 -19.76
N GLU A 147 29.83 -47.75 -20.57
CA GLU A 147 30.24 -47.88 -21.97
C GLU A 147 31.62 -48.55 -22.10
N SER A 148 32.54 -48.27 -21.18
CA SER A 148 33.84 -48.93 -21.15
C SER A 148 33.70 -50.40 -20.73
N GLN A 149 32.83 -50.71 -19.80
CA GLN A 149 32.52 -52.07 -19.36
C GLN A 149 31.91 -52.86 -20.52
N LEU A 150 30.94 -52.31 -21.24
CA LEU A 150 30.31 -52.92 -22.43
C LEU A 150 31.36 -53.27 -23.50
N ARG A 151 32.28 -52.31 -23.80
CA ARG A 151 33.37 -52.58 -24.77
C ARG A 151 34.25 -53.73 -24.31
N ASN A 152 34.70 -53.70 -23.07
CA ASN A 152 35.62 -54.70 -22.54
C ASN A 152 34.98 -56.10 -22.50
N GLU A 153 33.76 -56.23 -21.98
CA GLU A 153 33.04 -57.48 -21.93
C GLU A 153 32.68 -58.00 -23.33
N THR A 154 32.34 -57.13 -24.26
CA THR A 154 32.11 -57.49 -25.66
C THR A 154 33.36 -58.13 -26.26
N VAL A 155 34.56 -57.51 -26.09
CA VAL A 155 35.83 -58.06 -26.60
C VAL A 155 36.14 -59.40 -25.95
N GLU A 156 35.94 -59.54 -24.66
CA GLU A 156 36.16 -60.83 -23.95
C GLU A 156 35.24 -61.93 -24.47
N LYS A 157 33.94 -61.65 -24.61
CA LYS A 157 32.96 -62.62 -25.12
C LYS A 157 33.17 -62.95 -26.58
N GLN A 158 33.61 -62.01 -27.42
CA GLN A 158 34.01 -62.25 -28.80
C GLN A 158 35.24 -63.18 -28.88
N ALA A 159 36.22 -63.01 -28.02
CA ALA A 159 37.36 -63.92 -27.95
C ALA A 159 36.94 -65.35 -27.56
N ALA A 160 35.97 -65.44 -26.61
CA ALA A 160 35.40 -66.74 -26.23
C ALA A 160 34.64 -67.42 -27.40
N ILE A 161 33.89 -66.63 -28.20
CA ILE A 161 33.21 -67.12 -29.44
C ILE A 161 34.23 -67.60 -30.45
N ALA A 162 35.30 -66.82 -30.73
CA ALA A 162 36.35 -67.22 -31.67
C ALA A 162 37.02 -68.53 -31.26
N SER A 163 37.24 -68.71 -29.95
CA SER A 163 37.74 -70.04 -29.43
C SER A 163 36.75 -71.19 -29.69
N ALA A 164 35.46 -70.99 -29.42
CA ALA A 164 34.42 -72.00 -29.65
C ALA A 164 34.23 -72.27 -31.17
N GLU A 165 34.36 -71.28 -32.05
CA GLU A 165 34.34 -71.44 -33.52
C GLU A 165 35.53 -72.28 -33.99
N ALA A 166 36.75 -72.10 -33.42
CA ALA A 166 37.88 -72.89 -33.70
C ALA A 166 37.69 -74.38 -33.27
N GLN A 167 37.08 -74.59 -32.06
CA GLN A 167 36.74 -75.92 -31.57
C GLN A 167 35.70 -76.59 -32.48
N LEU A 168 34.65 -75.88 -32.88
CA LEU A 168 33.63 -76.41 -33.80
C LEU A 168 34.26 -76.78 -35.17
N LYS A 169 35.13 -75.95 -35.71
CA LYS A 169 35.83 -76.24 -36.95
C LYS A 169 36.67 -77.55 -36.83
N GLN A 170 37.36 -77.72 -35.73
CA GLN A 170 38.15 -78.93 -35.47
C GLN A 170 37.24 -80.17 -35.34
N ALA A 171 36.09 -80.04 -34.65
CA ALA A 171 35.09 -81.10 -34.51
C ALA A 171 34.48 -81.51 -35.83
N ASN A 172 34.12 -80.46 -36.69
CA ASN A 172 33.65 -80.74 -38.05
C ASN A 172 34.66 -81.52 -38.89
N LEU A 173 35.94 -81.10 -38.91
CA LEU A 173 36.96 -81.77 -39.66
C LEU A 173 37.13 -83.21 -39.19
N THR A 174 36.99 -83.50 -37.88
CA THR A 174 37.08 -84.79 -37.32
C THR A 174 35.87 -85.65 -37.67
N TYR A 175 34.67 -85.06 -37.64
CA TYR A 175 33.43 -85.72 -38.06
C TYR A 175 33.49 -86.12 -39.52
N ASP A 176 33.80 -85.21 -40.43
CA ASP A 176 33.86 -85.41 -41.91
C ASP A 176 34.85 -86.52 -42.25
N ARG A 177 36.04 -86.53 -41.57
CA ARG A 177 37.04 -87.57 -41.74
C ARG A 177 36.52 -88.94 -41.30
N ASN A 178 35.90 -89.01 -40.11
CA ASN A 178 35.40 -90.26 -39.58
C ASN A 178 34.18 -90.76 -40.39
N GLN A 179 33.37 -89.90 -40.92
CA GLN A 179 32.25 -90.25 -41.83
C GLN A 179 32.78 -90.94 -43.12
N THR A 180 33.79 -90.29 -43.72
CA THR A 180 34.43 -90.90 -44.94
C THR A 180 35.04 -92.27 -44.66
N LEU A 181 35.80 -92.37 -43.50
CA LEU A 181 36.40 -93.63 -43.13
C LEU A 181 35.41 -94.73 -42.72
N GLN A 182 34.25 -94.35 -42.14
CA GLN A 182 33.19 -95.30 -41.81
C GLN A 182 32.56 -95.83 -43.09
N GLN A 183 32.28 -94.97 -44.09
CA GLN A 183 31.76 -95.39 -45.41
C GLN A 183 32.70 -96.30 -46.09
N GLN A 184 34.01 -96.19 -45.85
CA GLN A 184 35.05 -97.15 -46.37
C GLN A 184 35.23 -98.35 -45.52
N GLY A 185 34.50 -98.50 -44.40
CA GLY A 185 34.62 -99.63 -43.47
C GLY A 185 35.90 -99.59 -42.58
N ALA A 186 36.68 -98.47 -42.49
CA ALA A 186 37.93 -98.31 -41.84
C ALA A 186 37.82 -97.91 -40.36
N VAL A 187 36.65 -97.50 -39.87
CA VAL A 187 36.36 -97.16 -38.46
C VAL A 187 35.05 -97.79 -38.00
N SER A 188 34.91 -98.01 -36.68
CA SER A 188 33.68 -98.57 -36.10
C SER A 188 32.58 -97.46 -36.00
N THR A 189 31.31 -97.87 -35.95
CA THR A 189 30.17 -97.01 -35.71
C THR A 189 30.32 -96.19 -34.41
N GLU A 190 30.85 -96.78 -33.41
CA GLU A 190 31.11 -96.12 -32.10
C GLU A 190 32.08 -94.92 -32.24
N VAL A 191 33.13 -95.07 -33.04
CA VAL A 191 34.06 -93.95 -33.31
C VAL A 191 33.40 -92.81 -34.10
N PHE A 192 32.56 -93.17 -35.03
CA PHE A 192 31.77 -92.17 -35.78
C PHE A 192 30.73 -91.46 -34.89
N ASP A 193 30.00 -92.24 -34.05
CA ASP A 193 29.02 -91.71 -33.13
C ASP A 193 29.67 -90.73 -32.12
N ARG A 194 30.83 -91.04 -31.59
CA ARG A 194 31.62 -90.13 -30.73
C ARG A 194 32.04 -88.86 -31.46
N ALA A 195 32.42 -88.93 -32.69
CA ALA A 195 32.77 -87.72 -33.46
C ALA A 195 31.55 -86.82 -33.74
N ARG A 196 30.38 -87.44 -33.96
CA ARG A 196 29.11 -86.73 -34.09
C ARG A 196 28.72 -86.03 -32.77
N GLU A 197 28.79 -86.74 -31.65
CA GLU A 197 28.54 -86.17 -30.31
C GLU A 197 29.46 -84.97 -30.02
N GLN A 198 30.77 -85.11 -30.35
CA GLN A 198 31.73 -84.02 -30.20
C GLN A 198 31.39 -82.82 -31.03
N LEU A 199 30.87 -82.99 -32.29
CA LEU A 199 30.41 -81.94 -33.15
C LEU A 199 29.20 -81.27 -32.55
N ASP A 200 28.20 -82.07 -32.10
CA ASP A 200 26.94 -81.50 -31.52
C ASP A 200 27.27 -80.73 -30.21
N MET A 201 28.18 -81.19 -29.38
CA MET A 201 28.65 -80.46 -28.19
C MET A 201 29.34 -79.14 -28.55
N ALA A 202 30.26 -79.19 -29.51
CA ALA A 202 30.94 -77.98 -29.97
C ALA A 202 29.98 -76.92 -30.55
N GLN A 203 28.97 -77.36 -31.29
CA GLN A 203 27.91 -76.48 -31.80
C GLN A 203 27.05 -75.87 -30.67
N ALA A 204 26.68 -76.70 -29.67
CA ALA A 204 25.96 -76.24 -28.51
C ALA A 204 26.77 -75.19 -27.70
N THR A 205 28.06 -75.42 -27.50
CA THR A 205 28.98 -74.51 -26.82
C THR A 205 29.08 -73.19 -27.57
N LEU A 206 29.18 -73.15 -28.91
CA LEU A 206 29.19 -71.94 -29.72
C LEU A 206 27.90 -71.16 -29.56
N ASN A 207 26.74 -71.86 -29.62
CA ASN A 207 25.43 -71.20 -29.44
C ASN A 207 25.30 -70.59 -28.03
N GLU A 208 25.78 -71.26 -26.98
CA GLU A 208 25.82 -70.76 -25.61
C GLU A 208 26.65 -69.47 -25.51
N ARG A 209 27.87 -69.44 -26.09
CA ARG A 209 28.74 -68.28 -26.08
C ARG A 209 28.13 -67.09 -26.81
N LYS A 210 27.47 -67.33 -27.94
CA LYS A 210 26.71 -66.30 -28.69
C LYS A 210 25.55 -65.75 -27.88
N ALA A 211 24.81 -66.61 -27.17
CA ALA A 211 23.70 -66.20 -26.32
C ALA A 211 24.22 -65.36 -25.11
N GLN A 212 25.36 -65.77 -24.52
CA GLN A 212 25.99 -65.01 -23.44
C GLN A 212 26.41 -63.61 -23.88
N LEU A 213 27.03 -63.47 -25.05
CA LEU A 213 27.37 -62.13 -25.61
C LEU A 213 26.11 -61.26 -25.81
N ASN A 214 25.11 -61.78 -26.47
CA ASN A 214 23.87 -61.07 -26.73
C ASN A 214 23.20 -60.63 -25.43
N ASN A 215 23.10 -61.47 -24.42
CA ASN A 215 22.55 -61.12 -23.11
C ASN A 215 23.35 -60.02 -22.41
N THR A 216 24.69 -60.14 -22.39
CA THR A 216 25.56 -59.10 -21.81
C THR A 216 25.37 -57.73 -22.51
N GLN A 217 25.35 -57.73 -23.87
CA GLN A 217 25.14 -56.50 -24.63
C GLN A 217 23.76 -55.90 -24.34
N GLN A 218 22.70 -56.65 -24.36
CA GLN A 218 21.34 -56.16 -24.10
C GLN A 218 21.22 -55.58 -22.67
N THR A 219 21.78 -56.25 -21.66
CA THR A 219 21.70 -55.79 -20.30
C THR A 219 22.46 -54.45 -20.10
N LEU A 220 23.71 -54.35 -20.54
CA LEU A 220 24.53 -53.17 -20.40
C LEU A 220 24.01 -52.02 -21.25
N GLU A 221 23.48 -52.26 -22.47
CA GLU A 221 22.86 -51.23 -23.30
C GLU A 221 21.58 -50.70 -22.64
N GLN A 222 20.77 -51.53 -22.01
CA GLN A 222 19.60 -51.08 -21.24
C GLN A 222 20.01 -50.20 -20.06
N GLU A 223 21.03 -50.60 -19.27
CA GLU A 223 21.56 -49.80 -18.18
C GLU A 223 22.09 -48.45 -18.66
N ILE A 224 22.87 -48.42 -19.76
CA ILE A 224 23.40 -47.19 -20.36
C ILE A 224 22.26 -46.27 -20.80
N ASN A 225 21.22 -46.81 -21.44
CA ASN A 225 20.07 -46.05 -21.87
C ASN A 225 19.29 -45.45 -20.70
N GLN A 226 19.09 -46.21 -19.62
CA GLN A 226 18.47 -45.74 -18.41
C GLN A 226 19.24 -44.59 -17.78
N GLU A 227 20.58 -44.70 -17.72
CA GLU A 227 21.44 -43.65 -17.16
C GLU A 227 21.51 -42.42 -18.08
N LYS A 228 21.39 -42.56 -19.40
CA LYS A 228 21.25 -41.45 -20.35
C LYS A 228 19.90 -40.72 -20.16
N GLU A 229 18.83 -41.41 -19.92
CA GLU A 229 17.54 -40.81 -19.58
C GLU A 229 17.60 -40.06 -18.23
N ASN A 230 18.28 -40.60 -17.22
CA ASN A 230 18.55 -39.95 -15.96
C ASN A 230 19.35 -38.66 -16.17
N LEU A 231 20.38 -38.69 -17.02
CA LEU A 231 21.18 -37.52 -17.38
C LEU A 231 20.31 -36.45 -18.06
N ALA A 232 19.45 -36.83 -19.00
CA ALA A 232 18.54 -35.93 -19.66
C ALA A 232 17.59 -35.20 -18.67
N ARG A 233 17.03 -35.96 -17.71
CA ARG A 233 16.21 -35.39 -16.64
C ARG A 233 16.99 -34.41 -15.72
N LEU A 234 18.24 -34.70 -15.43
CA LEU A 234 19.10 -33.83 -14.66
C LEU A 234 19.49 -32.55 -15.42
N GLN A 235 19.60 -32.62 -16.76
CA GLN A 235 19.92 -31.45 -17.60
C GLN A 235 18.73 -30.51 -17.76
N GLU A 236 17.51 -30.99 -17.55
CA GLU A 236 16.33 -30.17 -17.70
C GLU A 236 16.24 -29.15 -16.56
N ILE A 237 16.50 -27.86 -16.86
CA ILE A 237 16.13 -26.74 -16.02
C ILE A 237 14.63 -26.55 -16.21
N ARG A 238 13.84 -27.04 -15.25
CA ARG A 238 12.39 -26.90 -15.35
C ARG A 238 12.02 -25.41 -15.28
N PRO A 239 11.25 -24.88 -16.25
CA PRO A 239 10.82 -23.48 -16.22
C PRO A 239 10.09 -23.12 -14.93
N VAL A 240 9.45 -24.09 -14.29
CA VAL A 240 8.78 -23.93 -12.98
C VAL A 240 9.76 -23.57 -11.88
N ASP A 241 10.95 -24.18 -11.83
CA ASP A 241 11.93 -23.92 -10.77
C ASP A 241 12.45 -22.47 -10.87
N VAL A 242 12.71 -21.99 -12.08
CA VAL A 242 13.06 -20.58 -12.33
C VAL A 242 11.91 -19.65 -11.94
N LYS A 243 10.67 -20.01 -12.30
CA LYS A 243 9.48 -19.19 -12.00
C LYS A 243 9.24 -19.06 -10.49
N VAL A 244 9.47 -20.11 -9.72
CA VAL A 244 9.35 -20.06 -8.25
C VAL A 244 10.33 -19.02 -7.66
N VAL A 245 11.60 -19.04 -8.10
CA VAL A 245 12.61 -18.11 -7.59
C VAL A 245 12.37 -16.68 -8.10
N GLU A 246 11.81 -16.51 -9.31
CA GLU A 246 11.35 -15.19 -9.80
C GLU A 246 10.26 -14.61 -8.89
N ILE A 247 9.29 -15.42 -8.46
CA ILE A 247 8.25 -14.99 -7.53
C ILE A 247 8.84 -14.66 -6.15
N GLU A 248 9.84 -15.40 -5.67
CA GLU A 248 10.55 -15.08 -4.43
C GLU A 248 11.25 -13.71 -4.53
N LEU A 249 11.90 -13.42 -5.66
CA LEU A 249 12.49 -12.12 -5.92
C LEU A 249 11.45 -11.00 -5.95
N GLU A 250 10.33 -11.21 -6.63
CA GLU A 250 9.23 -10.23 -6.69
C GLU A 250 8.68 -9.93 -5.29
N ARG A 251 8.48 -10.94 -4.45
CA ARG A 251 8.07 -10.76 -3.04
C ARG A 251 9.07 -9.95 -2.24
N ALA A 252 10.37 -10.20 -2.43
CA ALA A 252 11.41 -9.43 -1.76
C ALA A 252 11.41 -7.96 -2.20
N ILE A 253 11.16 -7.67 -3.48
CA ILE A 253 11.03 -6.31 -4.00
C ILE A 253 9.82 -5.61 -3.37
N ILE A 254 8.67 -6.27 -3.31
CA ILE A 254 7.45 -5.73 -2.66
C ILE A 254 7.72 -5.42 -1.18
N ALA A 255 8.47 -6.29 -0.49
CA ALA A 255 8.85 -6.04 0.91
C ALA A 255 9.72 -4.77 1.06
N VAL A 256 10.64 -4.50 0.12
CA VAL A 256 11.42 -3.24 0.12
C VAL A 256 10.52 -2.02 -0.03
N GLU A 257 9.55 -2.05 -0.97
CA GLU A 257 8.61 -0.94 -1.15
C GLU A 257 7.76 -0.70 0.11
N GLN A 258 7.35 -1.76 0.78
CA GLN A 258 6.62 -1.67 2.04
C GLN A 258 7.49 -1.05 3.14
N ARG A 259 8.73 -1.51 3.34
CA ARG A 259 9.65 -0.92 4.34
C ARG A 259 10.00 0.52 4.03
N LYS A 260 10.08 0.88 2.76
CA LYS A 260 10.30 2.26 2.33
C LYS A 260 9.10 3.16 2.67
N ALA A 261 7.88 2.68 2.47
CA ALA A 261 6.69 3.39 2.91
C ALA A 261 6.65 3.54 4.45
N ASP A 262 6.94 2.46 5.21
CA ASP A 262 7.03 2.49 6.67
C ASP A 262 8.07 3.52 7.17
N LEU A 263 9.19 3.68 6.46
CA LEU A 263 10.21 4.69 6.77
C LEU A 263 9.72 6.11 6.43
N GLU A 264 9.06 6.30 5.30
CA GLU A 264 8.49 7.60 4.94
C GLU A 264 7.39 8.05 5.92
N ASP A 265 6.62 7.11 6.47
CA ASP A 265 5.59 7.40 7.48
C ASP A 265 6.17 7.91 8.81
N THR A 266 7.47 7.72 9.06
CA THR A 266 8.15 8.33 10.21
C THR A 266 8.50 9.81 10.01
N LYS A 267 8.35 10.33 8.78
CA LYS A 267 8.66 11.71 8.42
C LYS A 267 7.37 12.48 8.21
N VAL A 268 7.10 13.46 9.06
CA VAL A 268 5.92 14.31 8.94
C VAL A 268 6.17 15.37 7.88
N LYS A 269 5.45 15.28 6.77
CA LYS A 269 5.59 16.18 5.60
C LYS A 269 4.43 17.15 5.49
N VAL A 270 4.74 18.34 5.03
CA VAL A 270 3.77 19.41 4.79
C VAL A 270 2.98 19.14 3.49
N PRO A 271 1.63 19.10 3.51
CA PRO A 271 0.83 18.83 2.31
C PRO A 271 0.74 20.02 1.34
N ILE A 272 0.87 21.22 1.84
CA ILE A 272 0.82 22.47 1.07
C ILE A 272 1.81 23.48 1.62
N SER A 273 2.34 24.38 0.78
CA SER A 273 3.20 25.48 1.24
C SER A 273 2.41 26.45 2.13
N GLY A 274 3.07 26.95 3.18
CA GLY A 274 2.44 27.86 4.15
C GLY A 274 3.41 28.32 5.22
N GLN A 275 2.86 28.78 6.33
CA GLN A 275 3.61 29.22 7.51
C GLN A 275 3.18 28.43 8.74
N ILE A 276 4.12 28.01 9.57
CA ILE A 276 3.86 27.33 10.84
C ILE A 276 3.29 28.38 11.80
N LEU A 277 2.04 28.20 12.20
CA LEU A 277 1.36 29.12 13.10
C LEU A 277 1.59 28.76 14.56
N ARG A 278 1.67 27.45 14.84
CA ARG A 278 1.82 26.94 16.21
C ARG A 278 2.37 25.52 16.18
N ILE A 279 3.16 25.20 17.20
CA ILE A 279 3.65 23.86 17.49
C ILE A 279 2.92 23.32 18.71
N ASN A 280 2.10 22.28 18.52
CA ASN A 280 1.22 21.73 19.55
C ASN A 280 1.85 20.56 20.32
N THR A 281 2.89 19.90 19.77
CA THR A 281 3.52 18.71 20.36
C THR A 281 5.00 18.95 20.59
N ARG A 282 5.55 18.51 21.70
CA ARG A 282 6.97 18.65 22.04
C ARG A 282 7.76 17.38 21.72
N VAL A 283 9.07 17.52 21.60
CA VAL A 283 9.98 16.38 21.46
C VAL A 283 9.81 15.42 22.65
N GLY A 284 9.65 14.11 22.35
CA GLY A 284 9.37 13.06 23.33
C GLY A 284 7.89 12.90 23.70
N GLU A 285 7.03 13.81 23.30
CA GLU A 285 5.60 13.77 23.57
C GLU A 285 4.84 12.92 22.51
N GLN A 286 3.75 12.31 22.94
CA GLN A 286 2.85 11.58 22.07
C GLN A 286 2.00 12.55 21.26
N VAL A 287 1.77 12.23 19.97
CA VAL A 287 0.97 13.09 19.09
C VAL A 287 -0.50 13.03 19.48
N ASN A 288 -1.10 14.19 19.72
CA ASN A 288 -2.52 14.31 19.97
C ASN A 288 -3.30 14.36 18.63
N THR A 289 -4.27 13.46 18.45
CA THR A 289 -5.06 13.36 17.22
C THR A 289 -5.89 14.61 16.91
N GLN A 290 -6.35 15.34 17.95
CA GLN A 290 -7.22 16.51 17.79
C GLN A 290 -6.43 17.78 17.50
N GLN A 291 -5.25 17.93 18.10
CA GLN A 291 -4.42 19.12 17.96
C GLN A 291 -3.37 18.98 16.86
N GLY A 292 -2.94 17.76 16.55
CA GLY A 292 -1.84 17.49 15.62
C GLY A 292 -0.48 17.91 16.20
N ILE A 293 0.55 17.86 15.37
CA ILE A 293 1.92 18.26 15.72
C ILE A 293 2.08 19.77 15.55
N VAL A 294 1.64 20.30 14.43
CA VAL A 294 1.72 21.72 14.11
C VAL A 294 0.43 22.22 13.44
N GLU A 295 0.20 23.51 13.56
CA GLU A 295 -0.82 24.24 12.82
C GLU A 295 -0.18 25.01 11.68
N LEU A 296 -0.68 24.78 10.45
CA LEU A 296 -0.19 25.38 9.23
C LEU A 296 -1.26 26.31 8.64
N GLY A 297 -0.87 27.50 8.18
CA GLY A 297 -1.74 28.44 7.51
C GLY A 297 -1.10 29.10 6.28
N ARG A 298 -1.87 29.38 5.26
CA ARG A 298 -1.42 30.15 4.10
C ARG A 298 -1.62 31.65 4.36
N THR A 299 -0.69 32.23 5.12
CA THR A 299 -0.74 33.62 5.60
C THR A 299 -0.38 34.66 4.54
N ASP A 300 0.03 34.22 3.34
CA ASP A 300 0.22 35.06 2.15
C ASP A 300 -1.07 35.78 1.73
N GLN A 301 -2.21 35.19 2.03
CA GLN A 301 -3.54 35.76 1.80
C GLN A 301 -4.42 35.54 3.03
N MET A 302 -4.86 36.62 3.65
CA MET A 302 -5.75 36.59 4.81
C MET A 302 -7.20 36.88 4.42
N TYR A 303 -8.11 36.36 5.19
CA TYR A 303 -9.55 36.54 5.09
C TYR A 303 -10.11 37.00 6.44
N ALA A 304 -11.18 37.78 6.41
CA ALA A 304 -12.04 37.98 7.55
C ALA A 304 -13.31 37.14 7.39
N VAL A 305 -13.63 36.32 8.35
CA VAL A 305 -14.92 35.61 8.41
C VAL A 305 -15.83 36.36 9.35
N ALA A 306 -16.84 37.04 8.78
CA ALA A 306 -17.81 37.80 9.53
C ALA A 306 -19.06 36.97 9.80
N GLU A 307 -19.59 37.04 11.03
CA GLU A 307 -20.82 36.39 11.48
C GLU A 307 -21.99 37.39 11.27
N VAL A 308 -22.58 37.38 10.08
CA VAL A 308 -23.71 38.27 9.73
C VAL A 308 -25.00 37.62 10.18
N TYR A 309 -25.86 38.38 10.84
CA TYR A 309 -27.19 37.91 11.27
C TYR A 309 -28.07 37.51 10.07
N GLU A 310 -28.90 36.49 10.28
CA GLU A 310 -29.87 36.01 9.28
C GLU A 310 -30.82 37.14 8.77
N THR A 311 -31.11 38.11 9.62
CA THR A 311 -31.93 39.27 9.27
C THR A 311 -31.26 40.23 8.26
N ASP A 312 -29.92 40.28 8.28
CA ASP A 312 -29.13 41.25 7.53
C ASP A 312 -28.48 40.64 6.28
N ILE A 313 -28.35 39.30 6.22
CA ILE A 313 -27.70 38.62 5.10
C ILE A 313 -28.33 38.91 3.75
N GLY A 314 -29.64 39.24 3.73
CA GLY A 314 -30.37 39.64 2.53
C GLY A 314 -29.79 40.89 1.83
N GLN A 315 -29.02 41.70 2.56
CA GLN A 315 -28.38 42.95 2.07
C GLN A 315 -26.94 42.72 1.59
N VAL A 316 -26.31 41.56 1.90
CA VAL A 316 -24.93 41.27 1.52
C VAL A 316 -24.88 40.55 0.17
N ARG A 317 -23.95 41.00 -0.69
CA ARG A 317 -23.71 40.47 -2.04
C ARG A 317 -22.21 40.19 -2.23
N ILE A 318 -21.89 39.18 -3.02
CA ILE A 318 -20.52 38.92 -3.47
C ILE A 318 -20.02 40.13 -4.30
N GLY A 319 -18.79 40.57 -4.03
CA GLY A 319 -18.14 41.69 -4.70
C GLY A 319 -18.31 43.02 -3.96
N GLN A 320 -19.11 43.11 -2.89
CA GLN A 320 -19.24 44.33 -2.10
C GLN A 320 -17.91 44.64 -1.38
N PRO A 321 -17.51 45.94 -1.29
CA PRO A 321 -16.39 46.35 -0.49
C PRO A 321 -16.70 46.20 1.02
N ALA A 322 -15.68 45.88 1.78
CA ALA A 322 -15.81 45.80 3.23
C ALA A 322 -14.59 46.41 3.91
N THR A 323 -14.84 47.04 5.05
CA THR A 323 -13.83 47.64 5.89
C THR A 323 -13.70 46.80 7.15
N ILE A 324 -12.45 46.39 7.50
CA ILE A 324 -12.18 45.55 8.65
C ILE A 324 -11.36 46.37 9.64
N SER A 325 -11.78 46.42 10.87
CA SER A 325 -11.07 47.05 11.99
C SER A 325 -10.85 46.10 13.15
N SER A 326 -9.79 46.34 13.94
CA SER A 326 -9.56 45.50 15.11
C SER A 326 -10.60 45.82 16.18
N GLU A 327 -11.20 44.77 16.77
CA GLU A 327 -12.17 44.96 17.87
C GLU A 327 -11.51 45.46 19.16
N TYR A 328 -10.31 44.99 19.43
CA TYR A 328 -9.58 45.32 20.68
C TYR A 328 -8.21 45.97 20.46
N GLY A 329 -8.00 46.63 19.31
CA GLY A 329 -6.77 47.39 19.04
C GLY A 329 -5.54 46.53 18.67
N GLY A 330 -5.69 45.30 18.22
CA GLY A 330 -4.57 44.40 17.90
C GLY A 330 -3.77 44.81 16.66
N PHE A 331 -4.35 45.65 15.78
CA PHE A 331 -3.64 46.36 14.72
C PHE A 331 -4.19 47.77 14.54
N ALA A 332 -3.37 48.70 14.01
CA ALA A 332 -3.77 50.07 13.78
C ALA A 332 -4.41 50.27 12.38
N GLY A 333 -5.39 51.16 12.33
CA GLY A 333 -6.06 51.52 11.04
C GLY A 333 -7.14 50.56 10.63
N LYS A 334 -7.61 50.78 9.38
CA LYS A 334 -8.66 49.99 8.76
C LYS A 334 -8.06 49.19 7.59
N LEU A 335 -8.41 47.92 7.47
CA LEU A 335 -8.04 47.06 6.34
C LEU A 335 -9.20 47.09 5.32
N LYS A 336 -8.84 46.99 4.06
CA LYS A 336 -9.82 46.90 2.97
C LYS A 336 -9.94 45.43 2.54
N GLY A 337 -11.14 45.06 2.15
CA GLY A 337 -11.43 43.76 1.61
C GLY A 337 -12.67 43.73 0.75
N THR A 338 -12.94 42.60 0.13
CA THR A 338 -14.08 42.37 -0.74
C THR A 338 -14.78 41.08 -0.33
N VAL A 339 -16.10 41.09 -0.29
CA VAL A 339 -16.91 39.91 -0.03
C VAL A 339 -16.70 38.93 -1.17
N GLU A 340 -16.13 37.74 -0.83
CA GLU A 340 -15.82 36.72 -1.83
C GLU A 340 -16.79 35.53 -1.76
N HIS A 341 -17.26 35.17 -0.55
CA HIS A 341 -18.15 34.03 -0.40
C HIS A 341 -19.19 34.27 0.71
N LEU A 342 -20.42 33.85 0.43
CA LEU A 342 -21.51 33.79 1.40
C LEU A 342 -21.71 32.33 1.84
N GLY A 343 -21.76 32.09 3.14
CA GLY A 343 -22.03 30.75 3.69
C GLY A 343 -23.39 30.22 3.21
N LEU A 344 -23.42 28.92 2.93
CA LEU A 344 -24.64 28.24 2.50
C LEU A 344 -25.44 27.64 3.67
N GLN A 345 -24.96 27.83 4.87
CA GLN A 345 -25.55 27.27 6.09
C GLN A 345 -25.75 28.35 7.13
N VAL A 346 -26.90 28.30 7.78
CA VAL A 346 -27.20 29.10 8.96
C VAL A 346 -26.73 28.35 10.20
N GLY A 347 -25.85 28.99 10.97
CA GLY A 347 -25.28 28.42 12.20
C GLY A 347 -25.66 29.21 13.45
N ALA A 348 -25.22 28.73 14.58
CA ALA A 348 -25.29 29.50 15.83
C ALA A 348 -24.08 30.46 15.92
N LYS A 349 -24.27 31.61 16.53
CA LYS A 349 -23.22 32.60 16.74
C LYS A 349 -22.09 32.04 17.61
N GLN A 350 -20.85 32.11 17.15
CA GLN A 350 -19.67 31.61 17.87
C GLN A 350 -18.85 32.73 18.49
N LEU A 351 -18.88 33.92 17.91
CA LEU A 351 -18.13 35.08 18.35
C LEU A 351 -19.01 36.00 19.23
N SER A 352 -19.53 35.49 20.36
CA SER A 352 -20.16 36.38 21.32
C SER A 352 -19.12 37.19 22.09
N GLU A 353 -19.42 38.46 22.38
CA GLU A 353 -18.76 39.19 23.43
C GLU A 353 -19.00 38.44 24.74
N SER A 354 -17.90 38.16 25.47
CA SER A 354 -17.98 37.53 26.79
C SER A 354 -18.73 38.46 27.76
N SER A 355 -20.03 38.36 27.77
CA SER A 355 -20.85 39.01 28.78
C SER A 355 -21.59 37.95 29.56
N GLN A 356 -21.38 38.01 30.87
CA GLN A 356 -22.09 37.26 31.89
C GLN A 356 -23.58 37.69 31.98
N ASP A 357 -24.18 38.12 30.86
CA ASP A 357 -25.57 38.55 30.82
C ASP A 357 -26.40 37.42 30.19
N PRO A 358 -27.15 36.63 31.01
CA PRO A 358 -27.92 35.49 30.57
C PRO A 358 -29.13 35.86 29.69
N THR A 359 -29.31 37.16 29.39
CA THR A 359 -30.41 37.67 28.55
C THR A 359 -30.04 37.99 27.12
N GLN A 360 -28.77 37.86 26.72
CA GLN A 360 -28.36 38.04 25.33
C GLN A 360 -28.41 36.71 24.58
N ASP A 361 -29.37 36.59 23.80
CA ASP A 361 -29.72 35.82 22.59
C ASP A 361 -28.69 34.70 22.22
N GLU A 362 -28.61 33.62 23.02
CA GLU A 362 -27.88 32.41 22.66
C GLU A 362 -28.45 31.71 21.40
N ASN A 363 -29.57 32.21 20.89
CA ASN A 363 -30.26 31.67 19.69
C ASN A 363 -30.05 32.51 18.44
N SER A 364 -29.13 33.47 18.44
CA SER A 364 -28.87 34.28 17.26
C SER A 364 -28.34 33.45 16.09
N ARG A 365 -29.11 33.38 15.05
CA ARG A 365 -28.74 32.68 13.79
C ARG A 365 -27.89 33.57 12.94
N ILE A 366 -26.74 33.01 12.48
CA ILE A 366 -25.77 33.74 11.64
C ILE A 366 -25.45 32.97 10.36
N VAL A 367 -25.02 33.74 9.38
CA VAL A 367 -24.40 33.22 8.16
C VAL A 367 -22.97 33.74 8.11
N GLU A 368 -22.02 32.85 7.87
CA GLU A 368 -20.62 33.21 7.72
C GLU A 368 -20.36 33.85 6.35
N VAL A 369 -19.78 35.05 6.37
CA VAL A 369 -19.39 35.78 5.16
C VAL A 369 -17.88 35.87 5.11
N LYS A 370 -17.25 35.25 4.07
CA LYS A 370 -15.80 35.32 3.86
C LYS A 370 -15.43 36.53 3.01
N ILE A 371 -14.62 37.40 3.58
CA ILE A 371 -14.15 38.63 2.97
C ILE A 371 -12.66 38.48 2.72
N ARG A 372 -12.25 38.56 1.48
CA ARG A 372 -10.84 38.54 1.10
C ARG A 372 -10.23 39.91 1.39
N ILE A 373 -9.18 39.93 2.22
CA ILE A 373 -8.44 41.16 2.53
C ILE A 373 -7.50 41.48 1.38
N ASP A 374 -7.37 42.75 1.04
CA ASP A 374 -6.46 43.18 -0.02
C ASP A 374 -5.02 42.72 0.25
N PRO A 375 -4.22 42.38 -0.79
CA PRO A 375 -2.90 41.75 -0.60
C PRO A 375 -1.91 42.60 0.23
N GLU A 376 -1.98 43.92 0.14
CA GLU A 376 -1.10 44.81 0.95
C GLU A 376 -1.51 44.82 2.41
N ASP A 377 -2.80 44.83 2.69
CA ASP A 377 -3.33 44.80 4.05
C ASP A 377 -3.24 43.40 4.66
N SER A 378 -3.34 42.36 3.86
CA SER A 378 -3.13 40.95 4.27
C SER A 378 -1.77 40.72 4.94
N LYS A 379 -0.72 41.37 4.42
CA LYS A 379 0.63 41.28 5.00
C LYS A 379 0.71 41.87 6.41
N LYS A 380 -0.07 42.89 6.72
CA LYS A 380 -0.10 43.56 8.03
C LYS A 380 -0.67 42.66 9.13
N VAL A 381 -1.52 41.71 8.75
CA VAL A 381 -2.26 40.85 9.67
C VAL A 381 -1.94 39.36 9.50
N ALA A 382 -0.87 39.03 8.76
CA ALA A 382 -0.45 37.67 8.48
C ALA A 382 -0.18 36.80 9.75
N GLY A 383 0.31 37.44 10.83
CA GLY A 383 0.55 36.80 12.12
C GLY A 383 -0.61 36.85 13.12
N LEU A 384 -1.79 37.34 12.69
CA LEU A 384 -2.92 37.62 13.58
C LEU A 384 -4.11 36.68 13.36
N THR A 385 -3.83 35.42 13.05
CA THR A 385 -4.85 34.37 12.88
C THR A 385 -5.71 34.23 14.13
N ASN A 386 -7.03 34.07 13.95
CA ASN A 386 -8.07 34.01 14.98
C ASN A 386 -8.30 35.31 15.75
N MET A 387 -7.68 36.44 15.35
CA MET A 387 -7.96 37.73 15.97
C MET A 387 -9.40 38.16 15.67
N LYS A 388 -10.10 38.65 16.71
CA LYS A 388 -11.44 39.23 16.57
C LYS A 388 -11.38 40.58 15.89
N VAL A 389 -12.25 40.77 14.92
CA VAL A 389 -12.36 42.00 14.09
C VAL A 389 -13.81 42.39 13.95
N ARG A 390 -14.03 43.68 13.73
CA ARG A 390 -15.30 44.27 13.34
C ARG A 390 -15.26 44.51 11.83
N VAL A 391 -16.26 44.02 11.16
CA VAL A 391 -16.42 44.13 9.69
C VAL A 391 -17.60 45.00 9.38
N GLU A 392 -17.38 46.02 8.57
CA GLU A 392 -18.37 46.94 8.03
C GLU A 392 -18.47 46.64 6.51
N ILE A 393 -19.62 46.12 6.05
CA ILE A 393 -19.87 45.83 4.64
C ILE A 393 -20.69 46.97 4.08
N ASP A 394 -20.17 47.65 3.05
CA ASP A 394 -20.84 48.77 2.40
C ASP A 394 -21.92 48.22 1.44
N ASN A 395 -23.12 48.83 1.53
CA ASN A 395 -24.30 48.44 0.75
C ASN A 395 -24.36 49.16 -0.59
#